data_90197165fc37cb3b307614cd8d5a6628
#
_entry.id   90197165fc37cb3b307614cd8d5a6628
#
_cell.length_a   1.000
_cell.length_b   1.000
_cell.length_c   1.000
_cell.angle_alpha   90.00
_cell.angle_beta   90.00
_cell.angle_gamma   90.00
#
_symmetry.space_group_name_H-M   'P 1'
#
loop_
_entity.id
_entity.type
_entity.pdbx_description
1 polymer ?
#
loop_
_entity_poly.entity_id
_entity_poly.type
_entity_poly.pdbx_seq_one_letter_code
_entity_poly.pdbx_strand_id
1 'polypeptide(L)'
;MKTRTKLMAFGLAAALSLGVMTGCGNGNIDNPGGGGDAGKVTQISFRQWGGTASSTNWLQDAIERFTAAKANESYENGKKGVKISPSTNKDTGYETSVPDYDILIDENTANMYDMQTRGFLADISDVVAGLESKIEPQLRAKLKGADGKYYALPHYSYDVGISYNIDLFENENLYIAAPDEKNATSYESSLTGGEIKLVLNKESKKSCGPDGISGTYDDGLPSSLEEFIGLCDYMKNRKKINPFALCDLSGGANYAFMLVEALWSGLVGTDAMKATTCNFTDAQVEVVKEGALSYNGTFLNTGISVPETETVTLSDANGYKMYDMSARYYALSFLQLAKDQGWFKPEGSMSNTKAQEYFVLGASNANDNDRCAMLVDSSYWYGEAVSNGILDKYSQLNQGKEARVSIMPMPVQLTGQVTEGNGKKPTVIDTSATLFVNQRVEKNAGQFRAVKEFIEFLYSDAELKAFTETSKLTMNLDYAYDETALGNFYSGVRAIEKAAGDKVYCSSDNPKFSKNRESFSLIWGGKLNYFGSYHNGSYAALMGGMSAAEIFETTRRNKTSDWTSLA
;
A
#
# COMPACT_ATOMS: atom_id res chain seq x y z
N MET A 1 51.41 29.91 0.88
CA MET A 1 50.56 29.56 -0.28
C MET A 1 49.20 29.13 0.31
N LYS A 2 48.19 29.95 0.14
CA LYS A 2 46.82 29.73 0.69
C LYS A 2 45.99 29.10 -0.45
N THR A 3 45.59 27.87 -0.30
CA THR A 3 44.66 27.20 -1.21
C THR A 3 43.24 27.37 -0.64
N ARG A 4 42.44 28.16 -1.32
CA ARG A 4 41.03 28.38 -1.00
C ARG A 4 40.21 27.21 -1.62
N THR A 5 39.60 26.39 -0.78
CA THR A 5 38.59 25.45 -1.21
C THR A 5 37.26 26.17 -1.42
N LYS A 6 36.78 26.21 -2.65
CA LYS A 6 35.46 26.74 -2.98
C LYS A 6 34.41 25.67 -2.61
N LEU A 7 33.56 25.95 -1.65
CA LEU A 7 32.29 25.27 -1.48
C LEU A 7 31.38 25.63 -2.65
N MET A 8 31.06 24.68 -3.48
CA MET A 8 29.93 24.77 -4.39
C MET A 8 28.67 24.41 -3.60
N ALA A 9 27.84 25.40 -3.35
CA ALA A 9 26.47 25.20 -2.93
C ALA A 9 25.67 24.70 -4.13
N PHE A 10 25.34 23.40 -4.16
CA PHE A 10 24.30 22.88 -5.03
C PHE A 10 22.95 23.23 -4.41
N GLY A 11 22.29 24.21 -5.01
CA GLY A 11 20.87 24.42 -4.78
C GLY A 11 20.10 23.23 -5.35
N LEU A 12 19.61 22.32 -4.50
CA LEU A 12 18.62 21.34 -4.89
C LEU A 12 17.31 22.09 -5.07
N ALA A 13 16.92 22.31 -6.31
CA ALA A 13 15.53 22.52 -6.66
C ALA A 13 14.80 21.19 -6.31
N ALA A 14 13.94 21.22 -5.33
CA ALA A 14 13.04 20.13 -5.01
C ALA A 14 12.05 19.98 -6.19
N ALA A 15 12.41 19.21 -7.19
CA ALA A 15 11.46 18.69 -8.13
C ALA A 15 10.73 17.56 -7.42
N LEU A 16 9.50 17.80 -7.03
CA LEU A 16 8.51 16.79 -6.65
C LEU A 16 8.32 15.84 -7.84
N SER A 17 9.16 14.82 -7.95
CA SER A 17 8.90 13.70 -8.84
C SER A 17 7.97 12.73 -8.12
N LEU A 18 6.68 12.98 -8.22
CA LEU A 18 5.64 11.98 -8.00
C LEU A 18 5.99 10.75 -8.84
N GLY A 19 6.19 9.62 -8.18
CA GLY A 19 6.42 8.34 -8.82
C GLY A 19 5.27 8.06 -9.79
N VAL A 20 5.59 8.12 -11.06
CA VAL A 20 4.66 7.83 -12.13
C VAL A 20 4.37 6.33 -12.08
N MET A 21 3.24 5.94 -11.56
CA MET A 21 2.63 4.67 -11.90
C MET A 21 2.23 4.75 -13.37
N THR A 22 3.17 4.43 -14.26
CA THR A 22 2.89 4.38 -15.68
C THR A 22 2.19 3.08 -16.01
N GLY A 23 0.91 3.00 -15.73
CA GLY A 23 0.04 2.12 -16.50
C GLY A 23 -0.02 2.69 -17.92
N CYS A 24 0.71 2.11 -18.85
CA CYS A 24 0.59 2.45 -20.27
C CYS A 24 -0.69 1.85 -20.84
N GLY A 25 -1.81 2.52 -20.59
CA GLY A 25 -2.98 2.41 -21.45
C GLY A 25 -2.98 3.65 -22.34
N ASN A 26 -2.50 3.54 -23.58
CA ASN A 26 -2.68 4.55 -24.61
C ASN A 26 -4.17 4.62 -25.00
N GLY A 27 -4.96 5.27 -24.18
CA GLY A 27 -6.24 5.81 -24.58
C GLY A 27 -6.13 7.32 -24.52
N ASN A 28 -5.61 7.93 -25.57
CA ASN A 28 -5.87 9.33 -25.82
C ASN A 28 -7.39 9.48 -25.93
N ILE A 29 -8.03 9.93 -24.85
CA ILE A 29 -9.35 10.53 -24.96
C ILE A 29 -9.07 11.92 -25.52
N ASP A 30 -9.03 12.00 -26.85
CA ASP A 30 -9.09 13.26 -27.55
C ASP A 30 -10.32 13.99 -27.06
N ASN A 31 -10.09 15.18 -26.55
CA ASN A 31 -11.12 16.15 -26.19
C ASN A 31 -12.08 16.28 -27.41
N PRO A 32 -13.32 15.78 -27.34
CA PRO A 32 -14.26 16.04 -28.42
C PRO A 32 -14.60 17.52 -28.35
N GLY A 33 -13.90 18.29 -29.18
CA GLY A 33 -14.18 19.69 -29.41
C GLY A 33 -15.61 19.88 -29.88
N GLY A 34 -16.50 20.08 -28.93
CA GLY A 34 -17.89 20.45 -29.12
C GLY A 34 -18.12 21.88 -28.60
N GLY A 35 -17.66 22.87 -29.34
CA GLY A 35 -17.88 24.30 -29.05
C GLY A 35 -19.32 24.75 -29.34
N GLY A 36 -20.35 24.02 -28.92
CA GLY A 36 -21.73 24.37 -29.19
C GLY A 36 -22.69 24.45 -27.99
N ASP A 37 -22.41 23.69 -26.89
CA ASP A 37 -23.36 23.50 -25.80
C ASP A 37 -22.95 24.03 -24.43
N ALA A 38 -21.76 24.59 -24.28
CA ALA A 38 -21.24 25.05 -22.98
C ALA A 38 -22.14 26.07 -22.26
N GLY A 39 -22.98 26.81 -22.99
CA GLY A 39 -23.95 27.75 -22.42
C GLY A 39 -25.31 27.16 -22.06
N LYS A 40 -25.59 25.89 -22.44
CA LYS A 40 -26.91 25.27 -22.32
C LYS A 40 -27.05 24.21 -21.25
N VAL A 41 -25.92 23.69 -20.75
CA VAL A 41 -25.86 22.64 -19.73
C VAL A 41 -24.95 23.06 -18.58
N THR A 42 -25.24 22.56 -17.38
CA THR A 42 -24.34 22.76 -16.22
C THR A 42 -23.08 21.94 -16.43
N GLN A 43 -21.90 22.57 -16.27
CA GLN A 43 -20.62 21.94 -16.48
C GLN A 43 -20.01 21.51 -15.14
N ILE A 44 -19.45 20.31 -15.07
CA ILE A 44 -18.66 19.79 -13.96
C ILE A 44 -17.36 19.25 -14.51
N SER A 45 -16.24 19.73 -14.02
CA SER A 45 -14.91 19.19 -14.30
C SER A 45 -14.50 18.18 -13.23
N PHE A 46 -14.01 17.03 -13.67
CA PHE A 46 -13.66 15.92 -12.80
C PHE A 46 -12.24 15.44 -13.09
N ARG A 47 -11.44 15.23 -12.05
CA ARG A 47 -10.13 14.64 -12.17
C ARG A 47 -10.00 13.40 -11.28
N GLN A 48 -9.54 12.30 -11.89
CA GLN A 48 -9.11 11.12 -11.16
C GLN A 48 -7.59 11.00 -11.30
N TRP A 49 -6.91 11.07 -10.19
CA TRP A 49 -5.50 10.70 -10.07
C TRP A 49 -5.42 9.25 -9.61
N GLY A 50 -4.62 8.44 -10.29
CA GLY A 50 -4.57 7.01 -10.01
C GLY A 50 -5.79 6.26 -10.58
N GLY A 51 -5.97 5.06 -10.10
CA GLY A 51 -7.01 4.15 -10.60
C GLY A 51 -6.52 3.22 -11.72
N THR A 52 -7.13 2.05 -11.80
CA THR A 52 -6.92 1.09 -12.90
C THR A 52 -7.71 1.50 -14.13
N ALA A 53 -7.39 0.92 -15.30
CA ALA A 53 -8.20 1.12 -16.49
C ALA A 53 -9.66 0.72 -16.26
N SER A 54 -9.90 -0.35 -15.49
CA SER A 54 -11.25 -0.81 -15.16
C SER A 54 -12.02 0.18 -14.28
N SER A 55 -11.37 0.83 -13.29
CA SER A 55 -12.01 1.88 -12.49
C SER A 55 -12.30 3.13 -13.30
N THR A 56 -11.46 3.46 -14.26
CA THR A 56 -11.68 4.55 -15.21
C THR A 56 -12.87 4.26 -16.13
N ASN A 57 -13.00 3.03 -16.63
CA ASN A 57 -14.15 2.62 -17.45
C ASN A 57 -15.45 2.68 -16.64
N TRP A 58 -15.46 2.18 -15.39
CA TRP A 58 -16.62 2.30 -14.52
C TRP A 58 -17.04 3.78 -14.35
N LEU A 59 -16.07 4.67 -14.08
CA LEU A 59 -16.37 6.09 -13.89
C LEU A 59 -16.98 6.71 -15.14
N GLN A 60 -16.48 6.36 -16.32
CA GLN A 60 -17.02 6.83 -17.59
C GLN A 60 -18.47 6.36 -17.78
N ASP A 61 -18.75 5.08 -17.55
CA ASP A 61 -20.09 4.51 -17.63
C ASP A 61 -21.04 5.14 -16.59
N ALA A 62 -20.55 5.41 -15.37
CA ALA A 62 -21.31 6.09 -14.32
C ALA A 62 -21.66 7.53 -14.72
N ILE A 63 -20.73 8.26 -15.33
CA ILE A 63 -20.98 9.61 -15.87
C ILE A 63 -22.06 9.56 -16.95
N GLU A 64 -22.01 8.59 -17.86
CA GLU A 64 -23.03 8.42 -18.90
C GLU A 64 -24.43 8.15 -18.31
N ARG A 65 -24.51 7.22 -17.34
CA ARG A 65 -25.78 6.93 -16.63
C ARG A 65 -26.34 8.14 -15.92
N PHE A 66 -25.50 8.86 -15.17
CA PHE A 66 -25.92 10.06 -14.44
C PHE A 66 -26.39 11.17 -15.39
N THR A 67 -25.60 11.49 -16.41
CA THR A 67 -25.94 12.54 -17.37
C THR A 67 -27.23 12.24 -18.13
N ALA A 68 -27.47 11.00 -18.51
CA ALA A 68 -28.72 10.55 -19.12
C ALA A 68 -29.90 10.70 -18.15
N ALA A 69 -29.74 10.29 -16.89
CA ALA A 69 -30.80 10.42 -15.87
C ALA A 69 -31.15 11.89 -15.58
N LYS A 70 -30.18 12.79 -15.68
CA LYS A 70 -30.31 14.23 -15.37
C LYS A 70 -30.49 15.12 -16.60
N ALA A 71 -30.71 14.55 -17.80
CA ALA A 71 -30.79 15.31 -19.06
C ALA A 71 -31.88 16.38 -19.08
N ASN A 72 -32.94 16.23 -18.30
CA ASN A 72 -34.07 17.17 -18.21
C ASN A 72 -34.03 18.04 -16.96
N GLU A 73 -33.11 17.83 -16.04
CA GLU A 73 -32.98 18.60 -14.81
C GLU A 73 -32.40 19.99 -15.10
N SER A 74 -32.90 21.02 -14.40
CA SER A 74 -32.34 22.37 -14.47
C SER A 74 -31.63 22.71 -13.16
N TYR A 75 -30.33 22.84 -13.23
CA TYR A 75 -29.49 23.22 -12.10
C TYR A 75 -29.22 24.72 -12.07
N GLU A 76 -29.07 25.33 -13.23
CA GLU A 76 -28.78 26.75 -13.40
C GLU A 76 -29.83 27.40 -14.34
N ASN A 77 -30.12 28.68 -14.14
CA ASN A 77 -31.06 29.40 -14.98
C ASN A 77 -30.64 29.34 -16.45
N GLY A 78 -31.58 28.92 -17.30
CA GLY A 78 -31.40 28.82 -18.75
C GLY A 78 -30.56 27.60 -19.19
N LYS A 79 -30.13 26.75 -18.27
CA LYS A 79 -29.43 25.51 -18.58
C LYS A 79 -30.30 24.29 -18.29
N LYS A 80 -30.14 23.25 -19.07
CA LYS A 80 -30.86 21.98 -18.94
C LYS A 80 -29.90 20.81 -19.10
N GLY A 81 -29.88 19.94 -18.12
CA GLY A 81 -28.94 18.81 -18.02
C GLY A 81 -27.60 19.20 -17.43
N VAL A 82 -26.72 18.20 -17.31
CA VAL A 82 -25.36 18.31 -16.80
C VAL A 82 -24.40 17.65 -17.76
N LYS A 83 -23.19 18.21 -17.90
CA LYS A 83 -22.07 17.60 -18.59
C LYS A 83 -20.91 17.48 -17.62
N ILE A 84 -20.41 16.26 -17.46
CA ILE A 84 -19.24 15.97 -16.63
C ILE A 84 -18.07 15.65 -17.56
N SER A 85 -16.97 16.37 -17.38
CA SER A 85 -15.79 16.23 -18.22
C SER A 85 -14.66 15.60 -17.37
N PRO A 86 -14.44 14.28 -17.50
CA PRO A 86 -13.36 13.61 -16.78
C PRO A 86 -12.01 13.96 -17.40
N SER A 87 -10.98 14.04 -16.56
CA SER A 87 -9.57 14.16 -16.95
C SER A 87 -8.73 13.18 -16.16
N THR A 88 -7.86 12.50 -16.85
CA THR A 88 -6.83 11.61 -16.26
C THR A 88 -5.43 12.22 -16.41
N ASN A 89 -5.33 13.51 -16.71
CA ASN A 89 -4.05 14.18 -16.89
C ASN A 89 -3.24 14.17 -15.59
N LYS A 90 -2.06 13.55 -15.63
CA LYS A 90 -1.13 13.39 -14.49
C LYS A 90 -0.01 14.44 -14.47
N ASP A 91 0.03 15.35 -15.45
CA ASP A 91 1.18 16.24 -15.67
C ASP A 91 1.29 17.41 -14.69
N THR A 92 0.29 17.64 -13.86
CA THR A 92 0.28 18.71 -12.86
C THR A 92 0.19 18.13 -11.46
N GLY A 93 1.08 18.54 -10.58
CA GLY A 93 1.03 18.18 -9.18
C GLY A 93 -0.33 18.54 -8.54
N TYR A 94 -0.68 17.85 -7.48
CA TYR A 94 -1.96 17.99 -6.78
C TYR A 94 -2.29 19.45 -6.43
N GLU A 95 -1.35 20.18 -5.85
CA GLU A 95 -1.53 21.58 -5.44
C GLU A 95 -1.83 22.53 -6.61
N THR A 96 -1.31 22.22 -7.80
CA THR A 96 -1.53 23.03 -9.00
C THR A 96 -2.84 22.69 -9.70
N SER A 97 -3.43 21.53 -9.48
CA SER A 97 -4.64 21.07 -10.17
C SER A 97 -5.92 21.26 -9.37
N VAL A 98 -5.84 21.41 -8.03
CA VAL A 98 -7.05 21.70 -7.22
C VAL A 98 -7.84 22.90 -7.76
N PRO A 99 -7.22 24.02 -8.20
CA PRO A 99 -7.97 25.16 -8.72
C PRO A 99 -8.75 24.86 -10.00
N ASP A 100 -8.36 23.85 -10.76
CA ASP A 100 -8.85 23.62 -12.13
C ASP A 100 -10.05 22.67 -12.21
N TYR A 101 -10.28 21.85 -11.19
CA TYR A 101 -11.32 20.82 -11.19
C TYR A 101 -12.35 21.04 -10.08
N ASP A 102 -13.59 20.66 -10.34
CA ASP A 102 -14.69 20.76 -9.38
C ASP A 102 -14.71 19.55 -8.43
N ILE A 103 -14.39 18.36 -8.96
CA ILE A 103 -14.27 17.12 -8.20
C ILE A 103 -12.90 16.50 -8.47
N LEU A 104 -12.25 16.01 -7.42
CA LEU A 104 -10.95 15.33 -7.50
C LEU A 104 -11.00 14.01 -6.75
N ILE A 105 -10.43 12.96 -7.34
CA ILE A 105 -10.05 11.74 -6.63
C ILE A 105 -8.54 11.66 -6.64
N ASP A 106 -7.93 11.47 -5.47
CA ASP A 106 -6.49 11.42 -5.30
C ASP A 106 -6.10 10.35 -4.28
N GLU A 107 -4.99 9.66 -4.54
CA GLU A 107 -4.38 8.71 -3.61
C GLU A 107 -3.62 9.41 -2.47
N ASN A 108 -3.21 10.66 -2.69
CA ASN A 108 -2.47 11.43 -1.71
C ASN A 108 -3.41 12.17 -0.75
N THR A 109 -3.89 11.48 0.26
CA THR A 109 -4.75 12.08 1.29
C THR A 109 -3.99 12.96 2.29
N ALA A 110 -2.66 13.00 2.20
CA ALA A 110 -1.81 13.74 3.14
C ALA A 110 -2.10 15.24 3.18
N ASN A 111 -2.58 15.80 2.08
CA ASN A 111 -2.77 17.24 1.94
C ASN A 111 -4.20 17.74 2.23
N MET A 112 -5.15 16.85 2.60
CA MET A 112 -6.53 17.26 2.83
C MET A 112 -6.64 18.35 3.91
N TYR A 113 -5.94 18.18 5.02
CA TYR A 113 -5.99 19.14 6.13
C TYR A 113 -5.42 20.51 5.72
N ASP A 114 -4.30 20.53 5.01
CA ASP A 114 -3.72 21.78 4.49
C ASP A 114 -4.67 22.44 3.48
N MET A 115 -5.23 21.67 2.57
CA MET A 115 -6.20 22.20 1.60
C MET A 115 -7.45 22.75 2.26
N GLN A 116 -7.96 22.06 3.29
CA GLN A 116 -9.13 22.55 4.04
C GLN A 116 -8.81 23.85 4.74
N THR A 117 -7.66 23.96 5.44
CA THR A 117 -7.25 25.17 6.15
C THR A 117 -6.98 26.34 5.21
N ARG A 118 -6.53 26.07 3.99
CA ARG A 118 -6.36 27.07 2.92
C ARG A 118 -7.65 27.42 2.18
N GLY A 119 -8.75 26.79 2.54
CA GLY A 119 -10.06 27.08 1.95
C GLY A 119 -10.22 26.58 0.51
N PHE A 120 -9.59 25.47 0.14
CA PHE A 120 -9.73 24.88 -1.19
C PHE A 120 -10.86 23.85 -1.29
N LEU A 121 -11.32 23.32 -0.16
CA LEU A 121 -12.31 22.25 -0.13
C LEU A 121 -13.69 22.76 0.28
N ALA A 122 -14.73 22.27 -0.42
CA ALA A 122 -16.12 22.52 -0.09
C ALA A 122 -16.59 21.64 1.07
N ASP A 123 -17.48 22.18 1.90
CA ASP A 123 -18.20 21.43 2.91
C ASP A 123 -19.24 20.50 2.23
N ILE A 124 -19.04 19.19 2.38
CA ILE A 124 -19.92 18.14 1.85
C ILE A 124 -20.59 17.33 2.97
N SER A 125 -20.70 17.91 4.16
CA SER A 125 -21.28 17.24 5.33
C SER A 125 -22.71 16.75 5.09
N ASP A 126 -23.50 17.44 4.30
CA ASP A 126 -24.87 17.05 3.93
C ASP A 126 -24.91 15.78 3.07
N VAL A 127 -23.99 15.64 2.11
CA VAL A 127 -23.83 14.42 1.30
C VAL A 127 -23.37 13.26 2.19
N VAL A 128 -22.36 13.52 3.03
CA VAL A 128 -21.79 12.48 3.90
C VAL A 128 -22.79 12.01 4.95
N ALA A 129 -23.70 12.86 5.42
CA ALA A 129 -24.72 12.48 6.40
C ALA A 129 -25.55 11.25 5.96
N GLY A 130 -25.81 11.09 4.66
CA GLY A 130 -26.47 9.91 4.09
C GLY A 130 -25.59 8.66 4.01
N LEU A 131 -24.29 8.81 4.14
CA LEU A 131 -23.29 7.75 3.96
C LEU A 131 -22.50 7.44 5.25
N GLU A 132 -22.58 8.29 6.27
CA GLU A 132 -21.73 8.22 7.46
C GLU A 132 -21.78 6.85 8.14
N SER A 133 -22.96 6.21 8.19
CA SER A 133 -23.11 4.87 8.77
C SER A 133 -22.34 3.78 8.02
N LYS A 134 -22.10 3.98 6.72
CA LYS A 134 -21.36 3.05 5.86
C LYS A 134 -19.85 3.29 5.90
N ILE A 135 -19.40 4.48 6.31
CA ILE A 135 -17.96 4.78 6.42
C ILE A 135 -17.42 4.10 7.67
N GLU A 136 -16.31 3.38 7.55
CA GLU A 136 -15.66 2.77 8.68
C GLU A 136 -15.33 3.81 9.76
N PRO A 137 -15.62 3.53 11.05
CA PRO A 137 -15.51 4.53 12.13
C PRO A 137 -14.14 5.21 12.20
N GLN A 138 -13.07 4.48 11.93
CA GLN A 138 -11.71 4.97 11.98
C GLN A 138 -11.38 5.97 10.85
N LEU A 139 -12.09 5.88 9.73
CA LEU A 139 -11.92 6.82 8.63
C LEU A 139 -12.69 8.12 8.80
N ARG A 140 -13.76 8.12 9.61
CA ARG A 140 -14.63 9.30 9.78
C ARG A 140 -13.84 10.52 10.27
N ALA A 141 -12.97 10.32 11.26
CA ALA A 141 -12.13 11.42 11.76
C ALA A 141 -11.16 11.95 10.71
N LYS A 142 -10.60 11.05 9.88
CA LYS A 142 -9.71 11.40 8.77
C LYS A 142 -10.36 12.28 7.71
N LEU A 143 -11.65 12.13 7.50
CA LEU A 143 -12.41 12.82 6.45
C LEU A 143 -12.96 14.18 6.90
N LYS A 144 -12.78 14.50 8.19
CA LYS A 144 -13.22 15.78 8.79
C LYS A 144 -12.09 16.79 8.85
N GLY A 145 -12.46 18.06 8.68
CA GLY A 145 -11.59 19.18 9.00
C GLY A 145 -11.55 19.46 10.51
N ALA A 146 -10.74 20.43 10.91
CA ALA A 146 -10.61 20.86 12.31
C ALA A 146 -11.92 21.42 12.90
N ASP A 147 -12.83 21.86 12.07
CA ASP A 147 -14.16 22.37 12.43
C ASP A 147 -15.23 21.26 12.57
N GLY A 148 -14.82 20.00 12.40
CA GLY A 148 -15.69 18.83 12.51
C GLY A 148 -16.58 18.54 11.31
N LYS A 149 -16.47 19.34 10.24
CA LYS A 149 -17.21 19.14 9.00
C LYS A 149 -16.51 18.16 8.06
N TYR A 150 -17.26 17.52 7.19
CA TYR A 150 -16.73 16.61 6.18
C TYR A 150 -16.29 17.35 4.92
N TYR A 151 -15.05 17.11 4.49
CA TYR A 151 -14.44 17.68 3.30
C TYR A 151 -14.02 16.62 2.28
N ALA A 152 -14.19 15.35 2.61
CA ALA A 152 -13.74 14.24 1.81
C ALA A 152 -14.63 13.01 1.98
N LEU A 153 -14.59 12.12 0.99
CA LEU A 153 -15.16 10.77 1.03
C LEU A 153 -14.09 9.73 0.68
N PRO A 154 -14.11 8.53 1.29
CA PRO A 154 -13.21 7.46 0.88
C PRO A 154 -13.56 7.00 -0.53
N HIS A 155 -12.55 6.65 -1.32
CA HIS A 155 -12.74 6.05 -2.63
C HIS A 155 -12.14 4.64 -2.63
N TYR A 156 -11.51 4.18 -3.70
CA TYR A 156 -10.91 2.85 -3.71
C TYR A 156 -9.80 2.71 -2.67
N SER A 157 -9.62 1.49 -2.18
CA SER A 157 -8.56 1.14 -1.26
C SER A 157 -7.74 -0.05 -1.76
N TYR A 158 -6.51 -0.14 -1.28
CA TYR A 158 -5.62 -1.27 -1.49
C TYR A 158 -4.74 -1.51 -0.27
N ASP A 159 -4.34 -2.76 -0.10
CA ASP A 159 -3.52 -3.18 1.04
C ASP A 159 -2.04 -3.23 0.64
N VAL A 160 -1.17 -2.71 1.50
CA VAL A 160 0.28 -2.86 1.37
C VAL A 160 0.69 -4.25 1.80
N GLY A 161 1.47 -4.95 0.98
CA GLY A 161 1.86 -6.31 1.33
C GLY A 161 2.80 -6.97 0.34
N ILE A 162 2.86 -8.27 0.41
CA ILE A 162 3.60 -9.14 -0.49
C ILE A 162 2.63 -10.13 -1.08
N SER A 163 2.62 -10.25 -2.40
CA SER A 163 1.87 -11.29 -3.07
C SER A 163 2.74 -12.53 -3.30
N TYR A 164 2.16 -13.73 -3.28
CA TYR A 164 2.86 -14.97 -3.60
C TYR A 164 2.13 -15.76 -4.68
N ASN A 165 2.90 -16.53 -5.44
CA ASN A 165 2.39 -17.36 -6.53
C ASN A 165 2.03 -18.75 -5.99
N ILE A 166 0.73 -19.02 -5.82
CA ILE A 166 0.21 -20.27 -5.27
C ILE A 166 0.61 -21.45 -6.15
N ASP A 167 0.54 -21.30 -7.48
CA ASP A 167 0.93 -22.37 -8.41
C ASP A 167 2.40 -22.75 -8.24
N LEU A 168 3.27 -21.75 -8.07
CA LEU A 168 4.69 -22.00 -7.85
C LEU A 168 4.95 -22.62 -6.48
N PHE A 169 4.27 -22.15 -5.44
CA PHE A 169 4.38 -22.73 -4.09
C PHE A 169 3.95 -24.19 -4.07
N GLU A 170 2.87 -24.56 -4.74
CA GLU A 170 2.41 -25.95 -4.84
C GLU A 170 3.33 -26.83 -5.70
N ASN A 171 3.72 -26.32 -6.88
CA ASN A 171 4.52 -27.11 -7.82
C ASN A 171 5.93 -27.38 -7.34
N GLU A 172 6.48 -26.45 -6.56
CA GLU A 172 7.86 -26.51 -6.03
C GLU A 172 7.93 -26.95 -4.56
N ASN A 173 6.78 -27.21 -3.94
CA ASN A 173 6.68 -27.59 -2.52
C ASN A 173 7.34 -26.55 -1.59
N LEU A 174 6.89 -25.29 -1.68
CA LEU A 174 7.46 -24.16 -0.93
C LEU A 174 6.74 -23.88 0.40
N TYR A 175 5.70 -24.63 0.72
CA TYR A 175 5.00 -24.48 2.00
C TYR A 175 5.76 -25.08 3.16
N ILE A 176 5.71 -24.43 4.30
CA ILE A 176 6.24 -24.94 5.57
C ILE A 176 5.39 -26.11 6.03
N ALA A 177 6.02 -27.23 6.38
CA ALA A 177 5.36 -28.41 6.91
C ALA A 177 5.02 -28.24 8.40
N ALA A 178 3.97 -28.93 8.85
CA ALA A 178 3.67 -29.00 10.28
C ALA A 178 4.83 -29.62 11.07
N PRO A 179 5.03 -29.27 12.35
CA PRO A 179 6.13 -29.81 13.16
C PRO A 179 6.11 -31.35 13.29
N ASP A 180 4.90 -31.92 13.30
CA ASP A 180 4.64 -33.35 13.41
C ASP A 180 4.58 -34.09 12.05
N GLU A 181 4.74 -33.37 10.92
CA GLU A 181 4.75 -33.98 9.59
C GLU A 181 5.98 -34.88 9.41
N LYS A 182 5.74 -36.14 9.05
CA LYS A 182 6.79 -37.14 8.84
C LYS A 182 7.28 -37.18 7.39
N ASN A 183 6.40 -36.83 6.45
CA ASN A 183 6.70 -36.76 5.02
C ASN A 183 7.04 -35.34 4.63
N ALA A 184 8.13 -34.80 5.17
CA ALA A 184 8.64 -33.46 4.91
C ALA A 184 10.01 -33.52 4.24
N THR A 185 10.30 -32.47 3.46
CA THR A 185 11.65 -32.21 2.96
C THR A 185 12.38 -31.37 4.00
N SER A 186 13.48 -31.90 4.54
CA SER A 186 14.36 -31.13 5.42
C SER A 186 15.37 -30.32 4.62
N TYR A 187 15.57 -29.09 5.01
CA TYR A 187 16.59 -28.21 4.45
C TYR A 187 17.35 -27.50 5.58
N GLU A 188 18.65 -27.75 5.63
CA GLU A 188 19.58 -27.06 6.53
C GLU A 188 19.96 -25.71 5.93
N SER A 189 19.43 -24.63 6.49
CA SER A 189 19.79 -23.29 6.07
C SER A 189 21.03 -22.80 6.82
N SER A 190 22.05 -22.38 6.08
CA SER A 190 23.23 -21.77 6.66
C SER A 190 22.95 -20.46 7.38
N LEU A 191 21.87 -19.77 7.00
CA LEU A 191 21.47 -18.48 7.56
C LEU A 191 20.70 -18.61 8.87
N THR A 192 19.87 -19.64 9.00
CA THR A 192 19.14 -19.86 10.26
C THR A 192 19.96 -20.73 11.23
N GLY A 193 20.93 -21.47 10.72
CA GLY A 193 21.70 -22.42 11.53
C GLY A 193 20.88 -23.61 12.01
N GLY A 194 19.71 -23.82 11.43
CA GLY A 194 18.76 -24.86 11.75
C GLY A 194 18.05 -25.43 10.53
N GLU A 195 17.31 -26.49 10.79
CA GLU A 195 16.51 -27.19 9.80
C GLU A 195 15.15 -26.51 9.65
N ILE A 196 14.76 -26.22 8.40
CA ILE A 196 13.36 -25.95 8.08
C ILE A 196 12.73 -27.19 7.43
N LYS A 197 11.48 -27.47 7.75
CA LYS A 197 10.72 -28.55 7.15
C LYS A 197 9.72 -27.98 6.15
N LEU A 198 9.76 -28.50 4.93
CA LEU A 198 8.88 -28.10 3.85
C LEU A 198 8.01 -29.30 3.44
N VAL A 199 6.82 -29.06 2.94
CA VAL A 199 5.97 -30.12 2.43
C VAL A 199 6.71 -30.91 1.33
N LEU A 200 6.50 -32.22 1.29
CA LEU A 200 7.09 -33.07 0.25
C LEU A 200 6.17 -33.14 -0.98
N ASN A 201 4.87 -33.09 -0.75
CA ASN A 201 3.83 -33.22 -1.76
C ASN A 201 2.51 -32.61 -1.23
N LYS A 202 1.43 -32.73 -2.02
CA LYS A 202 0.11 -32.15 -1.68
C LYS A 202 -0.57 -32.80 -0.48
N GLU A 203 -0.21 -34.02 -0.13
CA GLU A 203 -0.76 -34.78 1.01
C GLU A 203 -0.03 -34.45 2.31
N SER A 204 1.13 -33.81 2.25
CA SER A 204 1.87 -33.39 3.46
C SER A 204 1.09 -32.35 4.24
N LYS A 205 1.05 -32.53 5.57
CA LYS A 205 0.40 -31.57 6.46
C LYS A 205 1.20 -30.28 6.50
N LYS A 206 0.53 -29.18 6.18
CA LYS A 206 1.11 -27.82 6.28
C LYS A 206 1.12 -27.34 7.73
N SER A 207 2.01 -26.40 8.05
CA SER A 207 1.95 -25.63 9.31
C SER A 207 0.63 -24.82 9.35
N CYS A 208 0.23 -24.42 10.55
CA CYS A 208 -0.97 -23.60 10.74
C CYS A 208 -0.75 -22.10 10.45
N GLY A 209 0.37 -21.75 9.82
CA GLY A 209 0.65 -20.37 9.42
C GLY A 209 0.73 -19.35 10.56
N PRO A 210 0.77 -18.07 10.23
CA PRO A 210 0.81 -16.97 11.21
C PRO A 210 -0.40 -16.86 12.13
N ASP A 211 -1.61 -17.23 11.66
CA ASP A 211 -2.82 -17.13 12.47
C ASP A 211 -2.99 -18.28 13.50
N GLY A 212 -2.16 -19.34 13.39
CA GLY A 212 -2.17 -20.47 14.30
C GLY A 212 -3.44 -21.32 14.24
N ILE A 213 -4.16 -21.32 13.13
CA ILE A 213 -5.41 -22.07 12.94
C ILE A 213 -5.28 -22.95 11.70
N SER A 214 -5.33 -24.27 11.87
CA SER A 214 -5.24 -25.21 10.75
C SER A 214 -6.49 -25.15 9.86
N GLY A 215 -6.29 -25.25 8.55
CA GLY A 215 -7.37 -25.23 7.56
C GLY A 215 -7.77 -23.83 7.11
N THR A 216 -6.89 -22.84 7.33
CA THR A 216 -7.14 -21.45 6.96
C THR A 216 -6.34 -21.02 5.72
N TYR A 217 -6.47 -19.75 5.37
CA TYR A 217 -5.89 -19.15 4.16
C TYR A 217 -4.36 -19.06 4.17
N ASP A 218 -3.72 -19.15 5.33
CA ASP A 218 -2.28 -18.98 5.52
C ASP A 218 -1.52 -20.27 5.89
N ASP A 219 -2.20 -21.43 5.83
CA ASP A 219 -1.59 -22.73 6.08
C ASP A 219 -0.31 -22.94 5.25
N GLY A 220 0.76 -23.22 5.93
CA GLY A 220 2.08 -23.46 5.32
C GLY A 220 2.86 -22.20 4.96
N LEU A 221 2.34 -21.02 5.24
CA LEU A 221 3.11 -19.79 5.11
C LEU A 221 3.99 -19.54 6.34
N PRO A 222 5.12 -18.83 6.19
CA PRO A 222 6.05 -18.60 7.31
C PRO A 222 5.40 -17.82 8.45
N SER A 223 5.44 -18.37 9.64
CA SER A 223 4.90 -17.75 10.86
C SER A 223 5.93 -16.92 11.63
N SER A 224 7.21 -17.14 11.36
CA SER A 224 8.33 -16.40 11.96
C SER A 224 9.29 -15.86 10.90
N LEU A 225 10.04 -14.83 11.31
CA LEU A 225 11.13 -14.29 10.48
C LEU A 225 12.19 -15.34 10.18
N GLU A 226 12.47 -16.23 11.15
CA GLU A 226 13.36 -17.39 10.96
C GLU A 226 12.88 -18.29 9.82
N GLU A 227 11.60 -18.71 9.83
CA GLU A 227 11.02 -19.52 8.76
C GLU A 227 11.04 -18.80 7.42
N PHE A 228 10.78 -17.50 7.43
CA PHE A 228 10.77 -16.70 6.20
C PHE A 228 12.17 -16.59 5.58
N ILE A 229 13.21 -16.38 6.41
CA ILE A 229 14.61 -16.40 5.99
C ILE A 229 14.97 -17.77 5.43
N GLY A 230 14.65 -18.84 6.15
CA GLY A 230 14.94 -20.21 5.72
C GLY A 230 14.24 -20.57 4.40
N LEU A 231 13.00 -20.14 4.21
CA LEU A 231 12.25 -20.35 2.97
C LEU A 231 12.87 -19.58 1.80
N CYS A 232 13.25 -18.32 1.99
CA CYS A 232 13.95 -17.54 0.96
C CYS A 232 15.30 -18.16 0.57
N ASP A 233 16.06 -18.63 1.57
CA ASP A 233 17.32 -19.34 1.35
C ASP A 233 17.11 -20.64 0.56
N TYR A 234 16.10 -21.43 0.89
CA TYR A 234 15.71 -22.64 0.17
C TYR A 234 15.32 -22.34 -1.29
N MET A 235 14.47 -21.35 -1.50
CA MET A 235 14.08 -20.90 -2.85
C MET A 235 15.32 -20.57 -3.69
N LYS A 236 16.20 -19.73 -3.16
CA LYS A 236 17.37 -19.25 -3.89
C LYS A 236 18.40 -20.33 -4.12
N ASN A 237 18.81 -21.03 -3.07
CA ASN A 237 19.95 -21.91 -3.11
C ASN A 237 19.62 -23.33 -3.58
N ARG A 238 18.43 -23.83 -3.24
CA ARG A 238 18.03 -25.20 -3.61
C ARG A 238 17.17 -25.25 -4.86
N LYS A 239 16.17 -24.35 -4.96
CA LYS A 239 15.18 -24.37 -6.05
C LYS A 239 15.58 -23.51 -7.24
N LYS A 240 16.56 -22.63 -7.08
CA LYS A 240 16.98 -21.65 -8.10
C LYS A 240 15.85 -20.71 -8.51
N ILE A 241 15.00 -20.35 -7.55
CA ILE A 241 13.91 -19.41 -7.68
C ILE A 241 14.32 -18.13 -6.97
N ASN A 242 14.10 -16.98 -7.59
CA ASN A 242 14.28 -15.70 -6.90
C ASN A 242 13.14 -15.50 -5.90
N PRO A 243 13.41 -15.29 -4.60
CA PRO A 243 12.35 -15.02 -3.65
C PRO A 243 11.45 -13.86 -4.07
N PHE A 244 12.01 -12.73 -4.54
CA PHE A 244 11.25 -11.52 -4.77
C PHE A 244 11.43 -10.94 -6.18
N ALA A 245 10.30 -10.50 -6.76
CA ALA A 245 10.25 -9.46 -7.77
C ALA A 245 9.96 -8.11 -7.08
N LEU A 246 10.62 -7.04 -7.52
CA LEU A 246 10.55 -5.72 -6.89
C LEU A 246 10.64 -4.64 -7.96
N CYS A 247 9.73 -3.66 -7.91
CA CYS A 247 9.90 -2.42 -8.67
C CYS A 247 11.07 -1.61 -8.11
N ASP A 248 12.05 -1.31 -8.94
CA ASP A 248 13.22 -0.49 -8.61
C ASP A 248 13.62 0.37 -9.81
N LEU A 249 13.10 1.58 -9.88
CA LEU A 249 13.43 2.53 -10.91
C LEU A 249 14.55 3.46 -10.42
N SER A 250 15.68 3.49 -11.10
CA SER A 250 16.77 4.42 -10.81
C SER A 250 16.27 5.87 -10.83
N GLY A 251 16.27 6.51 -9.66
CA GLY A 251 15.77 7.87 -9.49
C GLY A 251 14.26 8.04 -9.52
N GLY A 252 13.51 6.92 -9.42
CA GLY A 252 12.06 6.89 -9.44
C GLY A 252 11.48 6.02 -8.32
N ALA A 253 10.35 5.37 -8.59
CA ALA A 253 9.65 4.53 -7.63
C ALA A 253 10.49 3.29 -7.25
N ASN A 254 10.54 3.00 -5.95
CA ASN A 254 11.12 1.79 -5.38
C ASN A 254 10.19 1.24 -4.31
N TYR A 255 9.76 -0.01 -4.45
CA TYR A 255 8.77 -0.63 -3.58
C TYR A 255 9.37 -1.40 -2.38
N ALA A 256 10.68 -1.33 -2.18
CA ALA A 256 11.32 -2.00 -1.04
C ALA A 256 10.77 -1.55 0.33
N PHE A 257 10.24 -0.33 0.40
CA PHE A 257 9.59 0.16 1.61
C PHE A 257 8.37 -0.68 2.00
N MET A 258 7.61 -1.20 1.03
CA MET A 258 6.44 -2.05 1.28
C MET A 258 6.83 -3.36 1.98
N LEU A 259 7.99 -3.92 1.62
CA LEU A 259 8.55 -5.09 2.31
C LEU A 259 8.89 -4.77 3.78
N VAL A 260 9.51 -3.62 4.02
CA VAL A 260 9.87 -3.19 5.38
C VAL A 260 8.60 -2.95 6.21
N GLU A 261 7.63 -2.24 5.67
CA GLU A 261 6.38 -1.92 6.37
C GLU A 261 5.53 -3.17 6.64
N ALA A 262 5.44 -4.07 5.66
CA ALA A 262 4.73 -5.32 5.82
C ALA A 262 5.34 -6.19 6.93
N LEU A 263 6.67 -6.37 6.94
CA LEU A 263 7.36 -7.12 7.99
C LEU A 263 7.27 -6.43 9.35
N TRP A 264 7.49 -5.13 9.40
CA TRP A 264 7.38 -4.36 10.63
C TRP A 264 5.98 -4.50 11.24
N SER A 265 4.94 -4.31 10.44
CA SER A 265 3.55 -4.40 10.89
C SER A 265 3.18 -5.83 11.35
N GLY A 266 3.62 -6.85 10.62
CA GLY A 266 3.39 -8.25 11.00
C GLY A 266 3.99 -8.60 12.36
N LEU A 267 5.24 -8.22 12.58
CA LEU A 267 5.96 -8.47 13.84
C LEU A 267 5.35 -7.72 15.03
N VAL A 268 4.81 -6.53 14.81
CA VAL A 268 4.25 -5.66 15.86
C VAL A 268 2.80 -5.99 16.15
N GLY A 269 2.00 -6.23 15.13
CA GLY A 269 0.57 -6.46 15.20
C GLY A 269 -0.27 -5.18 15.08
N THR A 270 -1.56 -5.35 14.76
CA THR A 270 -2.48 -4.27 14.39
C THR A 270 -2.60 -3.18 15.46
N ASP A 271 -2.83 -3.56 16.72
CA ASP A 271 -3.07 -2.57 17.79
C ASP A 271 -1.86 -1.66 18.03
N ALA A 272 -0.65 -2.25 18.06
CA ALA A 272 0.56 -1.46 18.25
C ALA A 272 0.89 -0.62 17.00
N MET A 273 0.61 -1.12 15.79
CA MET A 273 0.76 -0.31 14.57
C MET A 273 -0.23 0.86 14.53
N LYS A 274 -1.47 0.67 14.94
CA LYS A 274 -2.45 1.77 15.06
C LYS A 274 -2.01 2.81 16.09
N ALA A 275 -1.56 2.37 17.25
CA ALA A 275 -1.01 3.26 18.26
C ALA A 275 0.23 4.01 17.76
N THR A 276 1.03 3.37 16.91
CA THR A 276 2.26 3.94 16.35
C THR A 276 1.98 4.95 15.24
N THR A 277 1.01 4.67 14.38
CA THR A 277 0.81 5.42 13.12
C THR A 277 -0.41 6.32 13.15
N CYS A 278 -1.40 5.99 13.99
CA CYS A 278 -2.70 6.67 13.98
C CYS A 278 -2.92 7.52 15.24
N ASN A 279 -2.87 6.92 16.41
CA ASN A 279 -3.47 7.53 17.60
C ASN A 279 -2.46 7.93 18.66
N PHE A 280 -1.25 7.39 18.64
CA PHE A 280 -0.23 7.54 19.70
C PHE A 280 -0.80 7.30 21.11
N THR A 281 -1.69 6.31 21.22
CA THR A 281 -2.34 5.93 22.46
C THR A 281 -1.59 4.79 23.12
N ASP A 282 -1.77 4.64 24.39
CA ASP A 282 -1.14 3.75 25.37
C ASP A 282 -0.87 2.29 24.94
N ALA A 283 -0.10 2.10 23.85
CA ALA A 283 0.37 0.79 23.42
C ALA A 283 1.79 0.55 23.92
N GLN A 284 2.00 -0.63 24.49
CA GLN A 284 3.35 -1.09 24.84
C GLN A 284 4.04 -1.64 23.61
N VAL A 285 5.21 -1.12 23.31
CA VAL A 285 6.04 -1.55 22.18
C VAL A 285 7.47 -1.79 22.64
N GLU A 286 8.13 -2.75 21.99
CA GLU A 286 9.54 -2.97 22.18
C GLU A 286 10.34 -2.03 21.27
N VAL A 287 11.20 -1.23 21.87
CA VAL A 287 12.08 -0.29 21.17
C VAL A 287 13.54 -0.61 21.42
N VAL A 288 14.38 -0.28 20.48
CA VAL A 288 15.83 -0.29 20.67
C VAL A 288 16.22 0.81 21.66
N LYS A 289 17.00 0.49 22.66
CA LYS A 289 17.42 1.43 23.71
C LYS A 289 18.01 2.71 23.14
N GLU A 290 17.78 3.80 23.83
CA GLU A 290 18.38 5.10 23.48
C GLU A 290 19.91 5.07 23.59
N GLY A 291 20.57 5.92 22.78
CA GLY A 291 22.01 6.02 22.72
C GLY A 291 22.62 5.28 21.52
N ALA A 292 23.91 4.98 21.63
CA ALA A 292 24.58 4.19 20.61
C ALA A 292 24.03 2.75 20.61
N LEU A 293 23.86 2.17 19.41
CA LEU A 293 23.44 0.79 19.30
C LEU A 293 24.40 -0.14 20.07
N SER A 294 23.84 -0.92 20.98
CA SER A 294 24.51 -2.02 21.65
C SER A 294 23.80 -3.33 21.28
N TYR A 295 24.56 -4.41 21.23
CA TYR A 295 24.08 -5.67 20.68
C TYR A 295 24.33 -6.85 21.62
N ASN A 296 23.37 -7.77 21.66
CA ASN A 296 23.40 -9.01 22.44
C ASN A 296 23.71 -10.24 21.56
N GLY A 297 24.58 -10.10 20.57
CA GLY A 297 24.94 -11.18 19.65
C GLY A 297 24.31 -11.02 18.27
N THR A 298 24.14 -12.12 17.57
CA THR A 298 23.57 -12.20 16.21
C THR A 298 22.24 -12.92 16.19
N PHE A 299 21.33 -12.45 15.36
CA PHE A 299 20.08 -13.14 15.09
C PHE A 299 20.36 -14.32 14.18
N LEU A 300 20.30 -15.52 14.75
CA LEU A 300 20.67 -16.76 14.06
C LEU A 300 22.09 -16.64 13.44
N ASN A 301 22.31 -17.22 12.26
CA ASN A 301 23.57 -17.11 11.51
C ASN A 301 23.51 -16.05 10.39
N THR A 302 22.55 -15.13 10.46
CA THR A 302 22.29 -14.15 9.39
C THR A 302 23.30 -13.01 9.31
N GLY A 303 24.09 -12.82 10.36
CA GLY A 303 24.92 -11.62 10.53
C GLY A 303 24.14 -10.39 11.03
N ILE A 304 22.82 -10.48 11.18
CA ILE A 304 21.99 -9.42 11.76
C ILE A 304 22.31 -9.35 13.26
N SER A 305 22.79 -8.21 13.73
CA SER A 305 23.05 -7.97 15.15
C SER A 305 21.73 -7.82 15.92
N VAL A 306 21.64 -8.45 17.09
CA VAL A 306 20.47 -8.33 17.97
C VAL A 306 20.62 -7.07 18.83
N PRO A 307 19.81 -6.03 18.65
CA PRO A 307 19.95 -4.81 19.44
C PRO A 307 19.45 -5.03 20.87
N GLU A 308 20.01 -4.29 21.83
CA GLU A 308 19.42 -4.19 23.15
C GLU A 308 18.10 -3.41 23.08
N THR A 309 17.09 -3.92 23.77
CA THR A 309 15.73 -3.38 23.74
C THR A 309 15.21 -3.03 25.13
N GLU A 310 14.17 -2.21 25.14
CA GLU A 310 13.34 -1.90 26.30
C GLU A 310 11.88 -1.80 25.87
N THR A 311 10.96 -2.00 26.79
CA THR A 311 9.53 -1.78 26.54
C THR A 311 9.16 -0.36 26.93
N VAL A 312 8.49 0.36 26.03
CA VAL A 312 7.94 1.69 26.27
C VAL A 312 6.46 1.74 25.99
N THR A 313 5.75 2.61 26.69
CA THR A 313 4.37 2.94 26.37
C THR A 313 4.35 4.14 25.44
N LEU A 314 3.84 3.95 24.22
CA LEU A 314 3.67 5.06 23.26
C LEU A 314 2.53 5.96 23.71
N SER A 315 2.75 7.25 23.55
CA SER A 315 1.78 8.31 23.83
C SER A 315 2.02 9.49 22.88
N ASP A 316 1.13 10.47 22.89
CA ASP A 316 1.33 11.70 22.13
C ASP A 316 2.64 12.44 22.50
N ALA A 317 3.12 12.28 23.72
CA ALA A 317 4.36 12.90 24.16
C ALA A 317 5.62 12.27 23.56
N ASN A 318 5.58 10.99 23.22
CA ASN A 318 6.75 10.23 22.75
C ASN A 318 6.50 9.42 21.47
N GLY A 319 5.52 9.78 20.67
CA GLY A 319 5.15 9.06 19.45
C GLY A 319 6.31 8.89 18.45
N TYR A 320 7.35 9.76 18.52
CA TYR A 320 8.57 9.60 17.74
C TYR A 320 9.27 8.24 17.97
N LYS A 321 9.05 7.59 19.11
CA LYS A 321 9.62 6.28 19.41
C LYS A 321 9.13 5.17 18.50
N MET A 322 8.12 5.43 17.66
CA MET A 322 7.75 4.50 16.59
C MET A 322 8.94 4.16 15.67
N TYR A 323 9.86 5.11 15.47
CA TYR A 323 11.07 4.88 14.67
C TYR A 323 12.13 4.05 15.39
N ASP A 324 12.02 3.90 16.71
CA ASP A 324 12.92 3.13 17.54
C ASP A 324 12.48 1.66 17.70
N MET A 325 11.32 1.26 17.14
CA MET A 325 10.79 -0.09 17.32
C MET A 325 11.76 -1.16 16.82
N SER A 326 12.00 -2.19 17.65
CA SER A 326 12.87 -3.32 17.32
C SER A 326 12.41 -4.07 16.07
N ALA A 327 11.11 -4.22 15.89
CA ALA A 327 10.52 -4.83 14.70
C ALA A 327 10.89 -4.08 13.41
N ARG A 328 10.97 -2.74 13.43
CA ARG A 328 11.45 -1.94 12.31
C ARG A 328 12.93 -2.19 12.02
N TYR A 329 13.75 -2.33 13.06
CA TYR A 329 15.16 -2.70 12.92
C TYR A 329 15.30 -4.05 12.20
N TYR A 330 14.56 -5.08 12.63
CA TYR A 330 14.57 -6.39 12.00
C TYR A 330 14.07 -6.37 10.55
N ALA A 331 13.04 -5.57 10.25
CA ALA A 331 12.53 -5.43 8.90
C ALA A 331 13.55 -4.78 7.95
N LEU A 332 14.25 -3.72 8.37
CA LEU A 332 15.36 -3.12 7.63
C LEU A 332 16.53 -4.09 7.46
N SER A 333 16.85 -4.84 8.51
CA SER A 333 17.93 -5.84 8.47
C SER A 333 17.58 -7.00 7.53
N PHE A 334 16.32 -7.42 7.46
CA PHE A 334 15.87 -8.40 6.47
C PHE A 334 16.01 -7.86 5.04
N LEU A 335 15.67 -6.60 4.79
CA LEU A 335 15.87 -5.97 3.47
C LEU A 335 17.35 -5.99 3.06
N GLN A 336 18.26 -5.67 3.99
CA GLN A 336 19.71 -5.79 3.76
C GLN A 336 20.11 -7.23 3.47
N LEU A 337 19.67 -8.18 4.28
CA LEU A 337 19.94 -9.60 4.08
C LEU A 337 19.46 -10.07 2.70
N ALA A 338 18.24 -9.70 2.32
CA ALA A 338 17.66 -10.06 1.02
C ALA A 338 18.50 -9.52 -0.15
N LYS A 339 19.02 -8.30 -0.05
CA LYS A 339 19.95 -7.71 -1.00
C LYS A 339 21.27 -8.50 -1.03
N ASP A 340 21.88 -8.73 0.12
CA ASP A 340 23.21 -9.34 0.24
C ASP A 340 23.20 -10.81 -0.20
N GLN A 341 22.09 -11.52 -0.02
CA GLN A 341 21.87 -12.89 -0.51
C GLN A 341 21.39 -12.95 -1.98
N GLY A 342 21.18 -11.81 -2.63
CA GLY A 342 20.71 -11.75 -4.01
C GLY A 342 19.31 -12.36 -4.18
N TRP A 343 18.40 -12.15 -3.23
CA TRP A 343 17.04 -12.68 -3.27
C TRP A 343 16.11 -11.89 -4.20
N PHE A 344 16.48 -10.68 -4.52
CA PHE A 344 15.77 -9.91 -5.53
C PHE A 344 16.16 -10.37 -6.94
N LYS A 345 15.21 -10.32 -7.88
CA LYS A 345 15.51 -10.56 -9.29
C LYS A 345 16.60 -9.55 -9.72
N PRO A 346 17.78 -10.04 -10.10
CA PRO A 346 18.92 -9.19 -10.37
C PRO A 346 18.81 -8.59 -11.78
N GLU A 347 18.16 -7.47 -11.90
CA GLU A 347 18.27 -6.62 -13.11
C GLU A 347 18.25 -5.18 -12.60
N GLY A 348 19.06 -4.34 -13.19
CA GLY A 348 19.05 -2.90 -12.92
C GLY A 348 17.65 -2.33 -13.03
N SER A 349 17.43 -1.10 -13.02
CA SER A 349 16.11 -0.43 -13.01
C SER A 349 14.94 -1.27 -13.58
N MET A 350 14.03 -1.73 -12.74
CA MET A 350 12.88 -2.56 -13.10
C MET A 350 11.58 -1.84 -12.79
N SER A 351 10.72 -1.67 -13.82
CA SER A 351 9.38 -1.08 -13.60
C SER A 351 8.44 -2.03 -12.86
N ASN A 352 7.35 -1.49 -12.29
CA ASN A 352 6.28 -2.27 -11.68
C ASN A 352 5.73 -3.32 -12.67
N THR A 353 5.38 -2.92 -13.89
CA THR A 353 4.90 -3.85 -14.94
C THR A 353 5.90 -4.99 -15.18
N LYS A 354 7.20 -4.69 -15.22
CA LYS A 354 8.22 -5.71 -15.43
C LYS A 354 8.36 -6.65 -14.24
N ALA A 355 8.26 -6.14 -13.01
CA ALA A 355 8.23 -6.96 -11.81
C ALA A 355 7.01 -7.90 -11.79
N GLN A 356 5.84 -7.40 -12.18
CA GLN A 356 4.61 -8.17 -12.34
C GLN A 356 4.76 -9.26 -13.41
N GLU A 357 5.40 -8.96 -14.55
CA GLU A 357 5.70 -9.97 -15.58
C GLU A 357 6.58 -11.10 -15.04
N TYR A 358 7.65 -10.81 -14.33
CA TYR A 358 8.51 -11.84 -13.73
C TYR A 358 7.79 -12.69 -12.71
N PHE A 359 6.93 -12.07 -11.90
CA PHE A 359 6.14 -12.76 -10.90
C PHE A 359 5.09 -13.69 -11.51
N VAL A 360 4.35 -13.21 -12.51
CA VAL A 360 3.25 -13.97 -13.13
C VAL A 360 3.75 -14.90 -14.23
N LEU A 361 4.62 -14.42 -15.11
CA LEU A 361 5.02 -15.13 -16.33
C LEU A 361 6.36 -15.84 -16.21
N GLY A 362 7.15 -15.57 -15.18
CA GLY A 362 8.50 -16.11 -15.05
C GLY A 362 8.55 -17.64 -15.08
N ALA A 363 7.53 -18.31 -14.55
CA ALA A 363 7.39 -19.78 -14.63
C ALA A 363 7.07 -20.29 -16.03
N SER A 364 6.55 -19.44 -16.91
CA SER A 364 6.15 -19.76 -18.29
C SER A 364 7.21 -19.37 -19.31
N ASN A 365 8.23 -18.63 -18.92
CA ASN A 365 9.39 -18.32 -19.75
C ASN A 365 10.42 -19.47 -19.62
N ALA A 366 11.02 -19.87 -20.74
CA ALA A 366 11.90 -21.03 -20.82
C ALA A 366 13.21 -20.95 -19.98
N ASN A 367 13.46 -19.85 -19.27
CA ASN A 367 14.60 -19.68 -18.39
C ASN A 367 14.16 -19.84 -16.93
N ASP A 368 14.51 -20.98 -16.32
CA ASP A 368 14.24 -21.26 -14.91
C ASP A 368 14.76 -20.16 -13.94
N ASN A 369 15.79 -19.42 -14.32
CA ASN A 369 16.37 -18.34 -13.53
C ASN A 369 15.50 -17.07 -13.44
N ASP A 370 14.42 -16.99 -14.21
CA ASP A 370 13.52 -15.82 -14.24
C ASP A 370 12.30 -15.97 -13.32
N ARG A 371 12.13 -17.15 -12.69
CA ARG A 371 11.00 -17.38 -11.78
C ARG A 371 11.16 -16.55 -10.50
N CYS A 372 10.08 -15.86 -10.12
CA CYS A 372 9.98 -15.15 -8.84
C CYS A 372 8.80 -15.72 -8.05
N ALA A 373 9.02 -16.06 -6.78
CA ALA A 373 7.99 -16.66 -5.96
C ALA A 373 7.03 -15.64 -5.35
N MET A 374 7.51 -14.45 -5.08
CA MET A 374 6.79 -13.37 -4.42
C MET A 374 6.98 -12.03 -5.15
N LEU A 375 5.99 -11.15 -5.05
CA LEU A 375 6.01 -9.80 -5.56
C LEU A 375 5.86 -8.82 -4.40
N VAL A 376 6.80 -7.88 -4.28
CA VAL A 376 6.70 -6.78 -3.33
C VAL A 376 5.91 -5.65 -3.98
N ASP A 377 4.63 -5.54 -3.62
CA ASP A 377 3.69 -4.56 -4.16
C ASP A 377 2.46 -4.47 -3.24
N SER A 378 1.56 -3.52 -3.49
CA SER A 378 0.24 -3.47 -2.87
C SER A 378 -0.76 -4.38 -3.60
N SER A 379 -1.94 -4.62 -3.02
CA SER A 379 -3.00 -5.39 -3.70
C SER A 379 -3.49 -4.74 -5.01
N TYR A 380 -3.13 -3.50 -5.25
CA TYR A 380 -3.46 -2.76 -6.48
C TYR A 380 -2.83 -3.33 -7.75
N TRP A 381 -1.64 -3.96 -7.65
CA TRP A 381 -0.89 -4.49 -8.79
C TRP A 381 -1.71 -5.43 -9.69
N TYR A 382 -2.65 -6.17 -9.11
CA TYR A 382 -3.43 -7.14 -9.88
C TYR A 382 -4.31 -6.47 -10.94
N GLY A 383 -4.95 -5.35 -10.58
CA GLY A 383 -5.71 -4.52 -11.51
C GLY A 383 -4.84 -3.94 -12.64
N GLU A 384 -3.60 -3.56 -12.33
CA GLU A 384 -2.63 -3.13 -13.33
C GLU A 384 -2.22 -4.29 -14.25
N ALA A 385 -1.95 -5.46 -13.70
CA ALA A 385 -1.58 -6.65 -14.47
C ALA A 385 -2.71 -7.11 -15.42
N VAL A 386 -3.97 -7.01 -14.98
CA VAL A 386 -5.14 -7.19 -15.86
C VAL A 386 -5.11 -6.17 -17.00
N SER A 387 -4.97 -4.89 -16.67
CA SER A 387 -4.99 -3.79 -17.64
C SER A 387 -3.84 -3.87 -18.66
N ASN A 388 -2.68 -4.38 -18.23
CA ASN A 388 -1.50 -4.58 -19.06
C ASN A 388 -1.50 -5.92 -19.83
N GLY A 389 -2.57 -6.74 -19.73
CA GLY A 389 -2.69 -8.01 -20.41
C GLY A 389 -1.75 -9.11 -19.93
N ILE A 390 -1.14 -8.95 -18.75
CA ILE A 390 -0.18 -9.92 -18.19
C ILE A 390 -0.90 -11.22 -17.82
N LEU A 391 -2.08 -11.13 -17.21
CA LEU A 391 -2.88 -12.31 -16.83
C LEU A 391 -3.45 -13.02 -18.06
N ASP A 392 -3.87 -12.30 -19.09
CA ASP A 392 -4.30 -12.87 -20.36
C ASP A 392 -3.17 -13.64 -21.04
N LYS A 393 -1.97 -13.07 -21.04
CA LYS A 393 -0.77 -13.74 -21.56
C LYS A 393 -0.44 -15.01 -20.79
N TYR A 394 -0.56 -14.98 -19.45
CA TYR A 394 -0.39 -16.19 -18.64
C TYR A 394 -1.41 -17.27 -19.03
N SER A 395 -2.68 -16.91 -19.15
CA SER A 395 -3.76 -17.82 -19.53
C SER A 395 -3.51 -18.44 -20.91
N GLN A 396 -3.09 -17.65 -21.89
CA GLN A 396 -2.73 -18.14 -23.23
C GLN A 396 -1.57 -19.14 -23.19
N LEU A 397 -0.53 -18.89 -22.40
CA LEU A 397 0.63 -19.76 -22.25
C LEU A 397 0.30 -21.04 -21.45
N ASN A 398 -0.71 -21.00 -20.60
CA ASN A 398 -1.08 -22.10 -19.70
C ASN A 398 -2.42 -22.75 -20.05
N GLN A 399 -2.77 -22.83 -21.35
CA GLN A 399 -3.95 -23.56 -21.86
C GLN A 399 -5.28 -23.07 -21.28
N GLY A 400 -5.43 -21.78 -21.09
CA GLY A 400 -6.64 -21.16 -20.56
C GLY A 400 -6.75 -21.17 -19.02
N LYS A 401 -5.70 -21.60 -18.31
CA LYS A 401 -5.70 -21.56 -16.84
C LYS A 401 -5.44 -20.14 -16.35
N GLU A 402 -6.12 -19.77 -15.28
CA GLU A 402 -5.84 -18.52 -14.56
C GLU A 402 -4.63 -18.68 -13.63
N ALA A 403 -3.85 -17.62 -13.47
CA ALA A 403 -2.78 -17.58 -12.48
C ALA A 403 -3.38 -17.57 -11.07
N ARG A 404 -2.98 -18.50 -10.21
CA ARG A 404 -3.39 -18.50 -8.81
C ARG A 404 -2.35 -17.76 -7.99
N VAL A 405 -2.72 -16.59 -7.55
CA VAL A 405 -1.90 -15.69 -6.75
C VAL A 405 -2.70 -15.16 -5.56
N SER A 406 -2.04 -14.85 -4.46
CA SER A 406 -2.68 -14.29 -3.27
C SER A 406 -1.72 -13.35 -2.54
N ILE A 407 -2.26 -12.55 -1.63
CA ILE A 407 -1.44 -11.79 -0.68
C ILE A 407 -0.95 -12.73 0.44
N MET A 408 0.25 -12.47 0.94
CA MET A 408 0.88 -13.25 2.00
C MET A 408 0.78 -12.51 3.33
N PRO A 409 0.17 -13.08 4.37
CA PRO A 409 0.31 -12.54 5.72
C PRO A 409 1.77 -12.64 6.17
N MET A 410 2.23 -11.60 6.86
CA MET A 410 3.63 -11.54 7.28
C MET A 410 3.90 -12.33 8.57
N PRO A 411 5.16 -12.73 8.78
CA PRO A 411 5.59 -13.32 10.05
C PRO A 411 5.17 -12.48 11.26
N VAL A 412 4.71 -13.15 12.31
CA VAL A 412 4.18 -12.51 13.52
C VAL A 412 5.12 -12.63 14.73
N GLN A 413 6.25 -13.31 14.55
CA GLN A 413 7.28 -13.48 15.57
C GLN A 413 8.67 -13.61 14.94
N LEU A 414 9.72 -13.52 15.75
CA LEU A 414 11.09 -13.58 15.24
C LEU A 414 11.56 -15.01 14.98
N THR A 415 11.33 -15.93 15.89
CA THR A 415 11.86 -17.31 15.83
C THR A 415 10.81 -18.34 16.17
N GLY A 416 11.09 -19.57 15.77
CA GLY A 416 10.22 -20.72 16.00
C GLY A 416 8.98 -20.73 15.10
N GLN A 417 8.20 -21.79 15.17
CA GLN A 417 6.96 -21.95 14.44
C GLN A 417 5.78 -21.59 15.35
N VAL A 418 4.79 -20.89 14.83
CA VAL A 418 3.51 -20.71 15.53
C VAL A 418 2.82 -22.08 15.65
N THR A 419 2.34 -22.40 16.82
CA THR A 419 1.61 -23.64 17.10
C THR A 419 0.11 -23.40 17.12
N GLU A 420 -0.67 -24.45 16.93
CA GLU A 420 -2.13 -24.41 16.94
C GLU A 420 -2.67 -23.65 18.16
N GLY A 421 -3.51 -22.67 17.96
CA GLY A 421 -4.12 -21.83 18.99
C GLY A 421 -3.23 -20.70 19.55
N ASN A 422 -1.97 -20.55 19.08
CA ASN A 422 -1.02 -19.53 19.55
C ASN A 422 -0.69 -18.48 18.49
N GLY A 423 -1.50 -18.38 17.44
CA GLY A 423 -1.32 -17.41 16.36
C GLY A 423 -1.78 -16.00 16.72
N LYS A 424 -1.54 -15.11 15.79
CA LYS A 424 -2.00 -13.71 15.86
C LYS A 424 -2.83 -13.39 14.63
N LYS A 425 -3.69 -12.41 14.75
CA LYS A 425 -4.38 -11.86 13.58
C LYS A 425 -3.37 -11.23 12.62
N PRO A 426 -3.57 -11.34 11.30
CA PRO A 426 -2.74 -10.64 10.33
C PRO A 426 -2.90 -9.12 10.51
N THR A 427 -1.84 -8.38 10.23
CA THR A 427 -1.91 -6.92 10.19
C THR A 427 -2.04 -6.48 8.74
N VAL A 428 -3.09 -5.72 8.46
CA VAL A 428 -3.37 -5.15 7.14
C VAL A 428 -3.13 -3.65 7.20
N ILE A 429 -2.27 -3.14 6.33
CA ILE A 429 -2.05 -1.69 6.15
C ILE A 429 -2.83 -1.27 4.92
N ASP A 430 -3.82 -0.42 5.12
CA ASP A 430 -4.71 0.07 4.09
C ASP A 430 -4.28 1.46 3.61
N THR A 431 -4.27 1.64 2.32
CA THR A 431 -4.13 2.94 1.66
C THR A 431 -5.35 3.18 0.78
N SER A 432 -5.97 4.32 0.93
CA SER A 432 -7.18 4.66 0.16
C SER A 432 -7.04 5.96 -0.60
N ALA A 433 -7.58 5.98 -1.80
CA ALA A 433 -7.87 7.21 -2.51
C ALA A 433 -9.02 7.94 -1.83
N THR A 434 -9.07 9.24 -2.02
CA THR A 434 -10.06 10.11 -1.41
C THR A 434 -10.67 11.02 -2.46
N LEU A 435 -11.99 11.20 -2.39
CA LEU A 435 -12.72 12.15 -3.22
C LEU A 435 -12.84 13.49 -2.49
N PHE A 436 -12.55 14.56 -3.18
CA PHE A 436 -12.64 15.94 -2.71
C PHE A 436 -13.51 16.77 -3.65
N VAL A 437 -14.15 17.80 -3.11
CA VAL A 437 -14.87 18.83 -3.87
C VAL A 437 -14.20 20.18 -3.68
N ASN A 438 -13.97 20.88 -4.78
CA ASN A 438 -13.36 22.21 -4.73
C ASN A 438 -14.37 23.24 -4.20
N GLN A 439 -13.95 24.08 -3.26
CA GLN A 439 -14.79 25.16 -2.68
C GLN A 439 -15.34 26.12 -3.73
N ARG A 440 -14.68 26.29 -4.89
CA ARG A 440 -15.16 27.20 -5.94
C ARG A 440 -16.59 26.91 -6.41
N VAL A 441 -17.04 25.63 -6.33
CA VAL A 441 -18.40 25.26 -6.76
C VAL A 441 -19.49 25.83 -5.85
N GLU A 442 -19.16 26.18 -4.59
CA GLU A 442 -20.10 26.80 -3.65
C GLU A 442 -20.57 28.19 -4.13
N LYS A 443 -19.77 28.84 -4.99
CA LYS A 443 -20.12 30.15 -5.57
C LYS A 443 -21.33 30.07 -6.52
N ASN A 444 -21.64 28.88 -7.00
CA ASN A 444 -22.79 28.61 -7.86
C ASN A 444 -23.64 27.50 -7.25
N ALA A 445 -24.71 27.89 -6.58
CA ALA A 445 -25.57 26.94 -5.86
C ALA A 445 -26.15 25.84 -6.76
N GLY A 446 -26.43 26.14 -8.04
CA GLY A 446 -26.92 25.17 -9.01
C GLY A 446 -25.84 24.15 -9.38
N GLN A 447 -24.64 24.61 -9.70
CA GLN A 447 -23.49 23.71 -9.98
C GLN A 447 -23.16 22.87 -8.75
N PHE A 448 -23.13 23.45 -7.54
CA PHE A 448 -22.85 22.71 -6.31
C PHE A 448 -23.90 21.64 -6.04
N ARG A 449 -25.19 21.93 -6.29
CA ARG A 449 -26.26 20.92 -6.22
C ARG A 449 -26.00 19.76 -7.20
N ALA A 450 -25.63 20.07 -8.44
CA ALA A 450 -25.31 19.02 -9.43
C ALA A 450 -24.11 18.17 -9.02
N VAL A 451 -23.06 18.78 -8.45
CA VAL A 451 -21.90 18.08 -7.91
C VAL A 451 -22.30 17.13 -6.78
N LYS A 452 -23.11 17.60 -5.82
CA LYS A 452 -23.56 16.78 -4.69
C LYS A 452 -24.42 15.60 -5.16
N GLU A 453 -25.39 15.82 -6.04
CA GLU A 453 -26.23 14.76 -6.61
C GLU A 453 -25.42 13.74 -7.40
N PHE A 454 -24.34 14.16 -8.08
CA PHE A 454 -23.43 13.23 -8.75
C PHE A 454 -22.64 12.37 -7.75
N ILE A 455 -22.16 12.95 -6.66
CA ILE A 455 -21.49 12.20 -5.61
C ILE A 455 -22.45 11.21 -4.96
N GLU A 456 -23.67 11.63 -4.59
CA GLU A 456 -24.70 10.74 -4.05
C GLU A 456 -25.02 9.58 -5.01
N PHE A 457 -25.02 9.85 -6.32
CA PHE A 457 -25.19 8.80 -7.33
C PHE A 457 -24.00 7.82 -7.34
N LEU A 458 -22.75 8.30 -7.37
CA LEU A 458 -21.55 7.46 -7.37
C LEU A 458 -21.47 6.58 -6.11
N TYR A 459 -21.98 7.07 -4.99
CA TYR A 459 -21.97 6.35 -3.70
C TYR A 459 -23.30 5.64 -3.39
N SER A 460 -24.19 5.52 -4.37
CA SER A 460 -25.37 4.64 -4.25
C SER A 460 -24.95 3.18 -4.23
N ASP A 461 -25.76 2.31 -3.58
CA ASP A 461 -25.47 0.89 -3.49
C ASP A 461 -25.26 0.24 -4.87
N ALA A 462 -26.02 0.68 -5.87
CA ALA A 462 -25.91 0.19 -7.24
C ALA A 462 -24.55 0.53 -7.88
N GLU A 463 -24.07 1.76 -7.71
CA GLU A 463 -22.80 2.21 -8.28
C GLU A 463 -21.59 1.70 -7.49
N LEU A 464 -21.68 1.60 -6.17
CA LEU A 464 -20.65 0.96 -5.34
C LEU A 464 -20.45 -0.50 -5.73
N LYS A 465 -21.56 -1.24 -5.90
CA LYS A 465 -21.53 -2.62 -6.40
C LYS A 465 -20.90 -2.68 -7.79
N ALA A 466 -21.36 -1.86 -8.73
CA ALA A 466 -20.82 -1.82 -10.09
C ALA A 466 -19.33 -1.48 -10.12
N PHE A 467 -18.89 -0.55 -9.27
CA PHE A 467 -17.48 -0.21 -9.11
C PHE A 467 -16.65 -1.44 -8.73
N THR A 468 -17.03 -2.14 -7.65
CA THR A 468 -16.28 -3.30 -7.17
C THR A 468 -16.28 -4.46 -8.18
N GLU A 469 -17.43 -4.76 -8.76
CA GLU A 469 -17.54 -5.84 -9.74
C GLU A 469 -16.78 -5.56 -11.04
N THR A 470 -16.60 -4.28 -11.40
CA THR A 470 -15.84 -3.88 -12.58
C THR A 470 -14.35 -3.74 -12.30
N SER A 471 -14.00 -2.95 -11.27
CA SER A 471 -12.60 -2.61 -10.96
C SER A 471 -11.86 -3.67 -10.17
N LYS A 472 -12.60 -4.56 -9.50
CA LYS A 472 -12.11 -5.52 -8.50
C LYS A 472 -11.55 -4.89 -7.22
N LEU A 473 -11.59 -3.56 -7.11
CA LEU A 473 -11.24 -2.81 -5.91
C LEU A 473 -12.48 -2.63 -5.04
N THR A 474 -12.28 -2.37 -3.77
CA THR A 474 -13.34 -1.98 -2.86
C THR A 474 -13.13 -0.55 -2.39
N MET A 475 -14.20 0.09 -1.93
CA MET A 475 -14.13 1.33 -1.17
C MET A 475 -14.21 1.00 0.33
N ASN A 476 -13.65 1.84 1.18
CA ASN A 476 -13.73 1.67 2.64
C ASN A 476 -15.12 2.10 3.16
N LEU A 477 -16.12 1.39 2.70
CA LEU A 477 -17.54 1.56 2.99
C LEU A 477 -18.19 0.19 3.20
N ASP A 478 -19.21 0.14 4.02
CA ASP A 478 -20.08 -1.03 4.17
C ASP A 478 -21.15 -1.03 3.08
N TYR A 479 -21.03 -1.94 2.11
CA TYR A 479 -21.98 -2.16 1.01
C TYR A 479 -21.88 -3.59 0.47
N ALA A 480 -22.98 -4.05 -0.13
CA ALA A 480 -23.05 -5.40 -0.68
C ALA A 480 -22.54 -5.45 -2.14
N TYR A 481 -21.73 -6.45 -2.43
CA TYR A 481 -21.28 -6.81 -3.79
C TYR A 481 -21.15 -8.32 -3.90
N ASP A 482 -21.00 -8.85 -5.12
CA ASP A 482 -20.79 -10.26 -5.35
C ASP A 482 -19.28 -10.59 -5.18
N GLU A 483 -18.92 -11.23 -4.06
CA GLU A 483 -17.54 -11.63 -3.79
C GLU A 483 -16.99 -12.60 -4.86
N THR A 484 -17.85 -13.38 -5.51
CA THR A 484 -17.41 -14.31 -6.57
C THR A 484 -16.93 -13.56 -7.82
N ALA A 485 -17.40 -12.34 -8.03
CA ALA A 485 -16.96 -11.49 -9.13
C ALA A 485 -15.54 -10.93 -8.94
N LEU A 486 -14.96 -11.03 -7.74
CA LEU A 486 -13.63 -10.49 -7.45
C LEU A 486 -12.48 -11.30 -8.05
N GLY A 487 -12.70 -12.58 -8.35
CA GLY A 487 -11.65 -13.52 -8.77
C GLY A 487 -10.76 -13.98 -7.60
N ASN A 488 -9.84 -14.88 -7.89
CA ASN A 488 -9.06 -15.59 -6.86
C ASN A 488 -8.18 -14.65 -6.02
N PHE A 489 -7.52 -13.67 -6.63
CA PHE A 489 -6.61 -12.77 -5.91
C PHE A 489 -7.34 -11.92 -4.88
N TYR A 490 -8.37 -11.20 -5.30
CA TYR A 490 -9.10 -10.32 -4.39
C TYR A 490 -9.94 -11.09 -3.37
N SER A 491 -10.36 -12.32 -3.69
CA SER A 491 -10.95 -13.22 -2.69
C SER A 491 -9.95 -13.54 -1.58
N GLY A 492 -8.67 -13.76 -1.93
CA GLY A 492 -7.58 -13.92 -0.97
C GLY A 492 -7.34 -12.64 -0.12
N VAL A 493 -7.34 -11.47 -0.75
CA VAL A 493 -7.23 -10.18 -0.05
C VAL A 493 -8.37 -10.04 0.97
N ARG A 494 -9.61 -10.30 0.56
CA ARG A 494 -10.78 -10.22 1.47
C ARG A 494 -10.70 -11.23 2.61
N ALA A 495 -10.17 -12.42 2.38
CA ALA A 495 -9.98 -13.42 3.44
C ALA A 495 -9.03 -12.90 4.54
N ILE A 496 -7.94 -12.25 4.15
CA ILE A 496 -6.97 -11.68 5.09
C ILE A 496 -7.56 -10.49 5.83
N GLU A 497 -8.24 -9.56 5.14
CA GLU A 497 -8.91 -8.42 5.78
C GLU A 497 -9.96 -8.90 6.79
N LYS A 498 -10.74 -9.91 6.45
CA LYS A 498 -11.74 -10.51 7.34
C LYS A 498 -11.08 -11.18 8.56
N ALA A 499 -9.95 -11.85 8.38
CA ALA A 499 -9.18 -12.44 9.47
C ALA A 499 -8.55 -11.36 10.38
N ALA A 500 -8.06 -10.28 9.81
CA ALA A 500 -7.57 -9.12 10.56
C ALA A 500 -8.70 -8.50 11.41
N GLY A 501 -9.87 -8.38 10.84
CA GLY A 501 -11.05 -7.77 11.47
C GLY A 501 -10.94 -6.26 11.65
N ASP A 502 -9.74 -5.72 11.65
CA ASP A 502 -9.42 -4.30 11.77
C ASP A 502 -8.17 -3.99 10.92
N LYS A 503 -8.06 -2.77 10.42
CA LYS A 503 -6.96 -2.35 9.55
C LYS A 503 -6.17 -1.20 10.16
N VAL A 504 -4.93 -1.09 9.75
CA VAL A 504 -4.09 0.09 9.99
C VAL A 504 -4.28 1.04 8.82
N TYR A 505 -4.99 2.12 9.02
CA TYR A 505 -5.11 3.16 8.01
C TYR A 505 -3.91 4.11 8.10
N CYS A 506 -3.31 4.45 6.97
CA CYS A 506 -2.20 5.40 6.90
C CYS A 506 -2.63 6.84 7.18
N SER A 507 -3.44 7.01 8.21
CA SER A 507 -3.96 8.30 8.65
C SER A 507 -4.42 8.24 10.09
N SER A 508 -4.35 9.36 10.77
CA SER A 508 -4.65 9.49 12.18
C SER A 508 -5.73 10.54 12.40
N ASP A 509 -6.55 10.32 13.41
CA ASP A 509 -7.44 11.31 14.02
C ASP A 509 -6.71 12.16 15.06
N ASN A 510 -5.47 11.85 15.39
CA ASN A 510 -4.65 12.66 16.28
C ASN A 510 -4.40 14.04 15.67
N PRO A 511 -4.72 15.16 16.38
CA PRO A 511 -4.55 16.50 15.83
C PRO A 511 -3.11 16.83 15.41
N LYS A 512 -2.11 16.35 16.14
CA LYS A 512 -0.71 16.52 15.81
C LYS A 512 -0.38 15.85 14.47
N PHE A 513 -0.85 14.63 14.28
CA PHE A 513 -0.67 13.90 13.03
C PHE A 513 -1.44 14.57 11.89
N SER A 514 -2.69 14.93 12.11
CA SER A 514 -3.52 15.57 11.09
C SER A 514 -2.94 16.88 10.57
N LYS A 515 -2.38 17.70 11.46
CA LYS A 515 -1.70 18.96 11.10
C LYS A 515 -0.37 18.75 10.38
N ASN A 516 0.31 17.64 10.63
CA ASN A 516 1.69 17.42 10.21
C ASN A 516 1.81 16.09 9.44
N ARG A 517 0.81 15.70 8.69
CA ARG A 517 0.71 14.38 8.02
C ARG A 517 1.93 14.02 7.20
N GLU A 518 2.47 14.97 6.42
CA GLU A 518 3.70 14.74 5.64
C GLU A 518 4.88 14.37 6.52
N SER A 519 4.87 14.84 7.78
CA SER A 519 5.93 14.54 8.74
C SER A 519 5.84 13.13 9.34
N PHE A 520 4.68 12.50 9.29
CA PHE A 520 4.40 11.22 9.94
C PHE A 520 3.99 10.11 8.97
N SER A 521 3.87 10.39 7.70
CA SER A 521 3.45 9.38 6.75
C SER A 521 4.34 8.14 6.85
N LEU A 522 3.73 7.00 7.14
CA LEU A 522 4.42 5.72 7.20
C LEU A 522 4.87 5.29 5.81
N ILE A 523 3.97 5.41 4.83
CA ILE A 523 4.21 4.96 3.45
C ILE A 523 4.99 6.00 2.64
N TRP A 524 4.62 7.27 2.77
CA TRP A 524 5.12 8.33 1.90
C TRP A 524 6.34 9.08 2.45
N GLY A 525 6.86 8.65 3.58
CA GLY A 525 7.92 9.38 4.28
C GLY A 525 7.41 10.67 4.94
N GLY A 526 8.29 11.57 5.27
CA GLY A 526 7.95 12.84 5.91
C GLY A 526 9.15 13.44 6.61
N LYS A 527 8.96 14.54 7.35
CA LYS A 527 10.04 15.19 8.13
C LYS A 527 10.76 14.24 9.07
N LEU A 528 10.04 13.27 9.64
CA LEU A 528 10.61 12.26 10.51
C LEU A 528 11.26 11.10 9.74
N ASN A 529 11.11 11.03 8.42
CA ASN A 529 11.90 10.16 7.59
C ASN A 529 13.15 10.92 7.12
N TYR A 530 14.30 10.54 7.63
CA TYR A 530 15.55 11.24 7.35
C TYR A 530 15.92 11.31 5.86
N PHE A 531 15.53 10.30 5.09
CA PHE A 531 15.81 10.23 3.66
C PHE A 531 14.83 11.04 2.80
N GLY A 532 13.99 11.85 3.42
CA GLY A 532 13.08 12.78 2.73
C GLY A 532 11.99 12.07 1.96
N SER A 533 11.67 12.59 0.80
CA SER A 533 10.65 12.06 -0.05
C SER A 533 10.90 10.59 -0.36
N TYR A 534 9.98 9.75 0.00
CA TYR A 534 9.86 8.39 -0.44
C TYR A 534 10.67 7.33 0.26
N HIS A 535 9.98 6.34 0.51
CA HIS A 535 10.18 4.93 0.41
C HIS A 535 11.48 4.49 -0.30
N ASN A 536 11.98 5.24 -1.25
CA ASN A 536 13.23 4.94 -1.96
C ASN A 536 14.46 5.08 -1.07
N GLY A 537 14.36 5.84 0.01
CA GLY A 537 15.52 6.19 0.81
C GLY A 537 16.25 5.00 1.40
N SER A 538 15.52 4.07 2.02
CA SER A 538 16.16 2.92 2.67
C SER A 538 16.84 1.99 1.66
N TYR A 539 16.19 1.68 0.56
CA TYR A 539 16.80 0.81 -0.47
C TYR A 539 17.93 1.50 -1.21
N ALA A 540 17.75 2.77 -1.59
CA ALA A 540 18.83 3.54 -2.22
C ALA A 540 20.04 3.69 -1.29
N ALA A 541 19.83 3.89 0.01
CA ALA A 541 20.89 3.95 1.00
C ALA A 541 21.62 2.61 1.14
N LEU A 542 20.89 1.48 1.18
CA LEU A 542 21.46 0.15 1.17
C LEU A 542 22.28 -0.13 -0.09
N MET A 543 21.76 0.27 -1.26
CA MET A 543 22.49 0.13 -2.53
C MET A 543 23.72 1.04 -2.58
N GLY A 544 23.66 2.20 -1.94
CA GLY A 544 24.79 3.12 -1.75
C GLY A 544 25.83 2.67 -0.72
N GLY A 545 25.62 1.51 -0.07
CA GLY A 545 26.56 0.91 0.87
C GLY A 545 26.32 1.18 2.35
N MET A 546 25.24 1.90 2.73
CA MET A 546 24.83 2.00 4.14
C MET A 546 24.28 0.65 4.64
N SER A 547 24.58 0.30 5.86
CA SER A 547 23.97 -0.85 6.53
C SER A 547 22.56 -0.52 7.06
N ALA A 548 21.74 -1.55 7.31
CA ALA A 548 20.44 -1.39 7.96
C ALA A 548 20.55 -0.71 9.31
N ALA A 549 21.59 -1.01 10.08
CA ALA A 549 21.86 -0.37 11.37
C ALA A 549 22.13 1.14 11.22
N GLU A 550 22.94 1.53 10.24
CA GLU A 550 23.20 2.95 9.95
C GLU A 550 21.94 3.68 9.48
N ILE A 551 21.12 3.05 8.64
CA ILE A 551 19.84 3.60 8.21
C ILE A 551 18.91 3.77 9.42
N PHE A 552 18.80 2.75 10.25
CA PHE A 552 17.99 2.78 11.46
C PHE A 552 18.43 3.91 12.40
N GLU A 553 19.72 4.01 12.69
CA GLU A 553 20.29 5.08 13.53
C GLU A 553 20.05 6.48 12.92
N THR A 554 20.23 6.62 11.63
CA THR A 554 20.06 7.89 10.95
C THR A 554 18.61 8.36 11.00
N THR A 555 17.66 7.44 10.82
CA THR A 555 16.23 7.74 10.82
C THR A 555 15.64 7.99 12.21
N ARG A 556 16.30 7.57 13.28
CA ARG A 556 15.86 7.84 14.67
C ARG A 556 16.52 9.05 15.35
N ARG A 557 17.62 9.56 14.77
CA ARG A 557 18.31 10.74 15.32
C ARG A 557 17.42 11.98 15.28
N ASN A 558 17.56 12.83 16.33
CA ASN A 558 16.86 14.12 16.45
C ASN A 558 15.32 14.05 16.43
N LYS A 559 14.72 12.85 16.53
CA LYS A 559 13.28 12.69 16.44
C LYS A 559 12.53 13.40 17.58
N THR A 560 13.11 13.45 18.77
CA THR A 560 12.53 14.20 19.90
C THR A 560 12.37 15.67 19.55
N SER A 561 13.41 16.30 19.00
CA SER A 561 13.36 17.72 18.59
C SER A 561 12.33 17.93 17.47
N ASP A 562 12.34 17.07 16.47
CA ASP A 562 11.38 17.16 15.36
C ASP A 562 9.95 17.00 15.88
N TRP A 563 9.71 16.02 16.77
CA TRP A 563 8.40 15.74 17.35
C TRP A 563 7.87 16.92 18.17
N THR A 564 8.71 17.49 19.04
CA THR A 564 8.32 18.64 19.86
C THR A 564 8.04 19.89 19.02
N SER A 565 8.68 20.03 17.86
CA SER A 565 8.43 21.16 16.94
C SER A 565 7.08 21.09 16.23
N LEU A 566 6.38 19.95 16.31
CA LEU A 566 5.07 19.70 15.68
C LEU A 566 3.89 20.00 16.63
N ALA A 567 4.14 20.52 17.82
CA ALA A 567 3.14 20.80 18.84
C ALA A 567 2.14 21.90 18.47
#